data_0db86b8f7b6d6065b7e5a6e9dc52970b
#
_entry.id   0db86b8f7b6d6065b7e5a6e9dc52970b
#
_cell.length_a   1.000
_cell.length_b   1.000
_cell.length_c   1.000
_cell.angle_alpha   90.00
_cell.angle_beta   90.00
_cell.angle_gamma   90.00
#
_symmetry.space_group_name_H-M   'P 1'
#
loop_
_entity.id
_entity.type
_entity.pdbx_description
1 polymer ?
#
loop_
_entity_poly.entity_id
_entity_poly.type
_entity_poly.pdbx_seq_one_letter_code
_entity_poly.pdbx_strand_id
1 'polypeptide(L)' 'MKPTPREAKLIHENYEKVKQHLIDEKYAVDADSADKIISGMSQDWFDTIVE' A
#
# COMPACT_ATOMS: atom_id res chain seq x y z
N MET A 1 -0.73 18.16 -12.23
CA MET A 1 -1.32 18.84 -11.05
C MET A 1 -0.74 18.28 -9.77
N LYS A 2 -0.42 19.14 -8.84
CA LYS A 2 0.05 18.66 -7.54
C LYS A 2 -1.14 18.18 -6.71
N PRO A 3 -1.01 17.05 -5.99
CA PRO A 3 -2.08 16.63 -5.10
C PRO A 3 -2.23 17.60 -3.94
N THR A 4 -3.44 17.73 -3.43
CA THR A 4 -3.68 18.54 -2.24
C THR A 4 -3.03 17.85 -1.04
N PRO A 5 -2.72 18.57 0.04
CA PRO A 5 -2.18 17.92 1.25
C PRO A 5 -3.06 16.79 1.77
N ARG A 6 -4.37 16.93 1.61
CA ARG A 6 -5.32 15.91 2.01
C ARG A 6 -5.17 14.64 1.17
N GLU A 7 -5.02 14.79 -0.14
CA GLU A 7 -4.84 13.65 -1.03
C GLU A 7 -3.51 12.95 -0.77
N ALA A 8 -2.45 13.71 -0.54
CA ALA A 8 -1.16 13.15 -0.20
C ALA A 8 -1.22 12.32 1.08
N LYS A 9 -1.94 12.79 2.08
CA LYS A 9 -2.12 12.07 3.33
C LYS A 9 -2.89 10.77 3.12
N LEU A 10 -3.96 10.79 2.31
CA LEU A 10 -4.75 9.59 2.01
C LEU A 10 -3.92 8.53 1.28
N ILE A 11 -3.08 8.96 0.33
CA ILE A 11 -2.19 8.04 -0.38
C ILE A 11 -1.24 7.37 0.60
N HIS A 12 -0.66 8.13 1.53
CA HIS A 12 0.26 7.60 2.51
C HIS A 12 -0.44 6.61 3.47
N GLU A 13 -1.62 6.94 3.93
CA GLU A 13 -2.41 6.07 4.79
C GLU A 13 -2.78 4.78 4.08
N ASN A 14 -3.15 4.85 2.81
CA ASN A 14 -3.48 3.67 2.02
C ASN A 14 -2.26 2.78 1.84
N TYR A 15 -1.08 3.35 1.62
CA TYR A 15 0.17 2.61 1.50
C TYR A 15 0.45 1.81 2.78
N GLU A 16 0.34 2.45 3.93
CA GLU A 16 0.54 1.78 5.22
C GLU A 16 -0.47 0.65 5.42
N LYS A 17 -1.70 0.86 5.04
CA LYS A 17 -2.75 -0.13 5.16
C LYS A 17 -2.45 -1.36 4.32
N VAL A 18 -2.04 -1.17 3.08
CA VAL A 18 -1.68 -2.27 2.19
C VAL A 18 -0.45 -3.02 2.72
N LYS A 19 0.54 -2.29 3.19
CA LYS A 19 1.75 -2.86 3.75
C LYS A 19 1.43 -3.75 4.95
N GLN A 20 0.61 -3.27 5.87
CA GLN A 20 0.19 -4.04 7.03
C GLN A 20 -0.62 -5.27 6.62
N HIS A 21 -1.49 -5.12 5.64
CA HIS A 21 -2.29 -6.23 5.11
C HIS A 21 -1.39 -7.35 4.59
N LEU A 22 -0.36 -6.99 3.82
CA LEU A 22 0.56 -7.99 3.26
C LEU A 22 1.30 -8.76 4.36
N ILE A 23 1.67 -8.07 5.43
CA ILE A 23 2.34 -8.71 6.56
C ILE A 23 1.36 -9.60 7.31
N ASP A 24 0.14 -9.14 7.56
CA ASP A 24 -0.89 -9.90 8.27
C ASP A 24 -1.28 -11.17 7.53
N GLU A 25 -1.35 -11.11 6.21
CA GLU A 25 -1.70 -12.24 5.37
C GLU A 25 -0.48 -13.12 5.03
N LYS A 26 0.68 -12.76 5.55
CA LYS A 26 1.94 -13.49 5.35
C LYS A 26 2.43 -13.51 3.90
N TYR A 27 1.98 -12.56 3.08
CA TYR A 27 2.58 -12.33 1.77
C TYR A 27 3.95 -11.69 1.91
N ALA A 28 4.17 -10.97 3.00
CA ALA A 28 5.44 -10.35 3.32
C ALA A 28 5.86 -10.74 4.73
N VAL A 29 7.16 -10.97 4.94
CA VAL A 29 7.68 -11.33 6.26
C VAL A 29 8.03 -10.10 7.08
N ASP A 30 8.27 -8.97 6.42
CA ASP A 30 8.62 -7.71 7.08
C ASP A 30 8.26 -6.52 6.18
N ALA A 31 8.55 -5.31 6.67
CA ALA A 31 8.23 -4.08 5.95
C ALA A 31 8.97 -3.99 4.61
N ASP A 32 10.23 -4.43 4.55
CA ASP A 32 11.01 -4.40 3.32
C ASP A 32 10.39 -5.29 2.25
N SER A 33 9.97 -6.50 2.63
CA SER A 33 9.30 -7.41 1.72
C SER A 33 7.98 -6.85 1.23
N ALA A 34 7.22 -6.22 2.12
CA ALA A 34 5.96 -5.58 1.76
C ALA A 34 6.19 -4.45 0.75
N ASP A 35 7.21 -3.63 0.95
CA ASP A 35 7.56 -2.56 0.02
C ASP A 35 7.85 -3.10 -1.38
N LYS A 36 8.60 -4.20 -1.46
CA LYS A 36 8.93 -4.83 -2.73
C LYS A 36 7.68 -5.34 -3.44
N ILE A 37 6.78 -5.95 -2.69
CA ILE A 37 5.52 -6.45 -3.24
C ILE A 37 4.68 -5.30 -3.78
N ILE A 38 4.54 -4.23 -3.02
CA ILE A 38 3.76 -3.06 -3.43
C ILE A 38 4.36 -2.43 -4.69
N SER A 39 5.68 -2.37 -4.78
CA SER A 39 6.37 -1.82 -5.93
C SER A 39 6.08 -2.59 -7.22
N GLY A 40 5.83 -3.91 -7.12
CA GLY A 40 5.46 -4.75 -8.25
C GLY A 40 3.97 -5.03 -8.39
N MET A 41 3.16 -4.49 -7.49
CA MET A 41 1.73 -4.77 -7.42
C MET A 41 0.96 -4.01 -8.49
N SER A 42 -0.08 -4.66 -9.06
CA SER A 42 -0.95 -3.97 -9.99
C SER A 42 -1.84 -2.97 -9.26
N GLN A 43 -2.28 -1.94 -9.97
CA GLN A 43 -3.17 -0.93 -9.42
C GLN A 43 -4.48 -1.56 -8.96
N ASP A 44 -5.00 -2.51 -9.72
CA ASP A 44 -6.25 -3.19 -9.38
C ASP A 44 -6.15 -3.93 -8.05
N TRP A 45 -5.06 -4.64 -7.82
CA TRP A 45 -4.84 -5.34 -6.56
C TRP A 45 -4.73 -4.34 -5.40
N PHE A 46 -3.94 -3.29 -5.59
CA PHE A 46 -3.78 -2.26 -4.58
C PHE A 46 -5.14 -1.66 -4.20
N ASP A 47 -5.95 -1.29 -5.18
CA ASP A 47 -7.28 -0.73 -4.96
C ASP A 47 -8.20 -1.70 -4.20
N THR A 48 -8.11 -2.98 -4.52
CA THR A 48 -8.90 -4.01 -3.84
C THR A 48 -8.57 -4.08 -2.35
N ILE A 49 -7.31 -3.97 -2.00
CA ILE A 49 -6.88 -4.03 -0.60
C ILE A 49 -7.34 -2.79 0.19
N VAL A 50 -7.31 -1.61 -0.42
CA VAL A 50 -7.65 -0.37 0.28
C VAL A 50 -9.14 -0.08 0.35
N GLU A 51 -9.96 -0.82 -0.36
CA GLU A 51 -11.42 -0.65 -0.29
C GLU A 51 -12.00 -0.91 1.12
#